data_ad22e697c9e0930f517e5b2297191dc7
#
_entry.id   ad22e697c9e0930f517e5b2297191dc7
#
_cell.length_a   1.000
_cell.length_b   1.000
_cell.length_c   1.000
_cell.angle_alpha   90.00
_cell.angle_beta   90.00
_cell.angle_gamma   90.00
#
_symmetry.space_group_name_H-M   'P 1'
#
loop_
_entity.id
_entity.type
_entity.pdbx_description
1 polymer ?
#
loop_
_entity_poly.entity_id
_entity_poly.type
_entity_poly.pdbx_seq_one_letter_code
_entity_poly.pdbx_strand_id
1 'polypeptide(L)'
;MSNLALLMKNNLINESGINKLKYADKKEKSKAFGMALLIIFTMIMLSVYGFIACFYLSDFLIKANQMELLLILGIMGCTITTFFTSLYKSSSYLFQSKDYEILSSLPIKDTTILSSKILTLIISNYLFAAAFLIVPGIVYFIKVETSGLYFSFLIILTLVAPLIPITFSSIVAFFITNISTKTKKSNLMSIILNLSLVVIVLILSFNLQNVMTTIIQNSISIIDAAQKLYPPAYYFVDALKNGNIVSLLIFLLVSAVPIGLLVFLFAKNFNKINSKLSETYKANNYKFKELKSSTPVKSLLNKETKRFFSSNIYVMNSSIGMIMLPIFTIAILFVGYDKIAQVLEMDLLKDMILLQTLGITLFCLIMTNTTCVSISLEGKNLWILKSSPIEEMDIFKSKILLNIILTIPISVISFIALSFKLDFALKTTVLIIVAIILLAIFSATLGIIINLLYPKLEFTSDVAVVKRGASVIITMISNALYLAALCGIGYIFKINDINLFLIIGDVITLIGVFLLYGILKTKGVKMFRNL
;
A
#
# COMPACT_ATOMS: atom_id res chain seq x y z
N MET A 1 21.37 22.55 -18.87
CA MET A 1 20.12 21.83 -18.57
C MET A 1 19.11 22.84 -18.03
N SER A 2 17.84 22.75 -18.43
CA SER A 2 16.81 23.62 -17.84
C SER A 2 16.60 23.29 -16.36
N ASN A 3 16.21 24.27 -15.53
CA ASN A 3 15.93 24.06 -14.10
C ASN A 3 14.89 22.93 -13.89
N LEU A 4 13.94 22.78 -14.81
CA LEU A 4 12.96 21.68 -14.81
C LEU A 4 13.64 20.31 -14.91
N ALA A 5 14.55 20.14 -15.87
CA ALA A 5 15.24 18.87 -16.07
C ALA A 5 16.17 18.51 -14.88
N LEU A 6 16.80 19.50 -14.26
CA LEU A 6 17.63 19.29 -13.07
C LEU A 6 16.79 18.86 -11.86
N LEU A 7 15.68 19.55 -11.59
CA LEU A 7 14.76 19.20 -10.50
C LEU A 7 14.14 17.81 -10.71
N MET A 8 13.69 17.51 -11.93
CA MET A 8 13.12 16.21 -12.28
C MET A 8 14.14 15.08 -12.10
N LYS A 9 15.38 15.27 -12.59
CA LYS A 9 16.48 14.32 -12.40
C LYS A 9 16.76 14.05 -10.93
N ASN A 10 16.85 15.11 -10.12
CA ASN A 10 17.08 14.98 -8.68
C ASN A 10 15.93 14.24 -7.97
N ASN A 11 14.69 14.57 -8.30
CA ASN A 11 13.51 13.91 -7.76
C ASN A 11 13.48 12.42 -8.11
N LEU A 12 13.73 12.06 -9.37
CA LEU A 12 13.78 10.66 -9.83
C LEU A 12 14.91 9.87 -9.18
N ILE A 13 16.08 10.45 -9.04
CA ILE A 13 17.23 9.82 -8.38
C ILE A 13 16.93 9.55 -6.91
N ASN A 14 16.31 10.51 -6.22
CA ASN A 14 15.92 10.36 -4.82
C ASN A 14 14.80 9.31 -4.64
N GLU A 15 13.84 9.25 -5.55
CA GLU A 15 12.77 8.25 -5.53
C GLU A 15 13.26 6.84 -5.87
N SER A 16 14.09 6.70 -6.90
CA SER A 16 14.54 5.39 -7.38
C SER A 16 15.65 4.75 -6.52
N GLY A 17 16.33 5.56 -5.71
CA GLY A 17 17.48 5.10 -4.92
C GLY A 17 18.72 4.77 -5.77
N ILE A 18 18.77 5.21 -7.04
CA ILE A 18 19.91 5.01 -7.96
C ILE A 18 21.21 5.58 -7.37
N ASN A 19 21.14 6.61 -6.53
CA ASN A 19 22.30 7.14 -5.82
C ASN A 19 23.04 6.05 -5.02
N LYS A 20 22.31 5.10 -4.43
CA LYS A 20 22.92 3.98 -3.70
C LYS A 20 23.66 3.02 -4.61
N LEU A 21 23.18 2.82 -5.84
CA LEU A 21 23.87 2.00 -6.84
C LEU A 21 25.15 2.66 -7.34
N LYS A 22 25.21 4.00 -7.39
CA LYS A 22 26.32 4.73 -7.97
C LYS A 22 27.40 5.13 -6.94
N TYR A 23 26.98 5.57 -5.75
CA TYR A 23 27.87 6.24 -4.78
C TYR A 23 28.04 5.52 -3.44
N ALA A 24 27.25 4.46 -3.16
CA ALA A 24 27.35 3.73 -1.91
C ALA A 24 28.53 2.74 -1.90
N ASP A 25 28.88 2.24 -0.71
CA ASP A 25 29.89 1.22 -0.51
C ASP A 25 29.52 -0.11 -1.19
N LYS A 26 30.51 -0.96 -1.47
CA LYS A 26 30.36 -2.24 -2.19
C LYS A 26 29.23 -3.13 -1.61
N LYS A 27 29.06 -3.14 -0.29
CA LYS A 27 28.01 -3.90 0.42
C LYS A 27 26.62 -3.30 0.21
N GLU A 28 26.48 -1.97 0.23
CA GLU A 28 25.21 -1.28 -0.04
C GLU A 28 24.84 -1.31 -1.52
N LYS A 29 25.80 -1.24 -2.43
CA LYS A 29 25.60 -1.44 -3.87
C LYS A 29 25.01 -2.81 -4.17
N SER A 30 25.58 -3.88 -3.59
CA SER A 30 25.07 -5.24 -3.77
C SER A 30 23.64 -5.41 -3.27
N LYS A 31 23.32 -4.82 -2.10
CA LYS A 31 21.94 -4.83 -1.57
C LYS A 31 20.97 -4.05 -2.47
N ALA A 32 21.38 -2.88 -2.95
CA ALA A 32 20.54 -2.06 -3.84
C ALA A 32 20.33 -2.74 -5.20
N PHE A 33 21.34 -3.42 -5.73
CA PHE A 33 21.25 -4.21 -6.95
C PHE A 33 20.31 -5.42 -6.78
N GLY A 34 20.43 -6.16 -5.67
CA GLY A 34 19.51 -7.25 -5.35
C GLY A 34 18.06 -6.81 -5.23
N MET A 35 17.79 -5.64 -4.60
CA MET A 35 16.44 -5.07 -4.55
C MET A 35 15.93 -4.65 -5.94
N ALA A 36 16.78 -4.06 -6.78
CA ALA A 36 16.39 -3.71 -8.15
C ALA A 36 16.04 -4.94 -8.98
N LEU A 37 16.84 -6.01 -8.90
CA LEU A 37 16.55 -7.30 -9.54
C LEU A 37 15.23 -7.91 -9.04
N LEU A 38 14.97 -7.86 -7.74
CA LEU A 38 13.74 -8.38 -7.17
C LEU A 38 12.51 -7.60 -7.68
N ILE A 39 12.59 -6.27 -7.77
CA ILE A 39 11.52 -5.44 -8.34
C ILE A 39 11.30 -5.80 -9.81
N ILE A 40 12.37 -5.91 -10.60
CA ILE A 40 12.27 -6.29 -12.02
C ILE A 40 11.65 -7.69 -12.16
N PHE A 41 12.09 -8.65 -11.36
CA PHE A 41 11.56 -10.01 -11.37
C PHE A 41 10.06 -10.04 -11.02
N THR A 42 9.65 -9.33 -9.96
CA THR A 42 8.22 -9.27 -9.59
C THR A 42 7.37 -8.63 -10.68
N MET A 43 7.89 -7.61 -11.37
CA MET A 43 7.19 -6.98 -12.50
C MET A 43 7.07 -7.89 -13.71
N ILE A 44 8.12 -8.64 -14.04
CA ILE A 44 8.08 -9.64 -15.12
C ILE A 44 7.04 -10.72 -14.78
N MET A 45 7.07 -11.28 -13.56
CA MET A 45 6.10 -12.29 -13.13
C MET A 45 4.66 -11.77 -13.18
N LEU A 46 4.43 -10.53 -12.73
CA LEU A 46 3.12 -9.91 -12.80
C LEU A 46 2.65 -9.71 -14.25
N SER A 47 3.55 -9.30 -15.14
CA SER A 47 3.25 -9.11 -16.55
C SER A 47 2.96 -10.43 -17.26
N VAL A 48 3.72 -11.50 -16.95
CA VAL A 48 3.49 -12.85 -17.49
C VAL A 48 2.15 -13.40 -17.00
N TYR A 49 1.87 -13.28 -15.69
CA TYR A 49 0.58 -13.69 -15.14
C TYR A 49 -0.58 -12.91 -15.77
N GLY A 50 -0.42 -11.58 -15.88
CA GLY A 50 -1.40 -10.73 -16.54
C GLY A 50 -1.60 -11.10 -18.03
N PHE A 51 -0.54 -11.46 -18.75
CA PHE A 51 -0.63 -11.92 -20.13
C PHE A 51 -1.43 -13.22 -20.24
N ILE A 52 -1.12 -14.21 -19.40
CA ILE A 52 -1.83 -15.48 -19.35
C ILE A 52 -3.32 -15.26 -19.05
N ALA A 53 -3.63 -14.45 -18.03
CA ALA A 53 -5.01 -14.13 -17.66
C ALA A 53 -5.77 -13.43 -18.80
N CYS A 54 -5.16 -12.42 -19.43
CA CYS A 54 -5.75 -11.73 -20.57
C CYS A 54 -5.93 -12.67 -21.78
N PHE A 55 -5.02 -13.60 -22.00
CA PHE A 55 -5.10 -14.56 -23.10
C PHE A 55 -6.26 -15.53 -22.92
N TYR A 56 -6.46 -16.10 -21.72
CA TYR A 56 -7.63 -16.94 -21.41
C TYR A 56 -8.94 -16.15 -21.49
N LEU A 57 -8.94 -14.92 -20.96
CA LEU A 57 -10.11 -14.05 -21.04
C LEU A 57 -10.46 -13.72 -22.49
N SER A 58 -9.46 -13.52 -23.36
CA SER A 58 -9.68 -13.20 -24.77
C SER A 58 -10.41 -14.30 -25.53
N ASP A 59 -10.13 -15.58 -25.24
CA ASP A 59 -10.82 -16.71 -25.90
C ASP A 59 -12.32 -16.75 -25.57
N PHE A 60 -12.68 -16.31 -24.37
CA PHE A 60 -14.08 -16.15 -23.97
C PHE A 60 -14.72 -14.92 -24.65
N LEU A 61 -14.00 -13.77 -24.67
CA LEU A 61 -14.50 -12.53 -25.25
C LEU A 61 -14.67 -12.61 -26.78
N ILE A 62 -13.87 -13.40 -27.48
CA ILE A 62 -14.04 -13.68 -28.92
C ILE A 62 -15.37 -14.38 -29.15
N LYS A 63 -15.70 -15.42 -28.37
CA LYS A 63 -16.96 -16.13 -28.49
C LYS A 63 -18.18 -15.23 -28.22
N ALA A 64 -18.01 -14.23 -27.35
CA ALA A 64 -19.02 -13.23 -27.06
C ALA A 64 -19.05 -12.05 -28.06
N ASN A 65 -18.13 -12.01 -29.02
CA ASN A 65 -17.93 -10.90 -29.99
C ASN A 65 -17.66 -9.53 -29.32
N GLN A 66 -16.87 -9.53 -28.22
CA GLN A 66 -16.69 -8.35 -27.34
C GLN A 66 -15.25 -8.14 -26.89
N MET A 67 -14.31 -8.31 -27.79
CA MET A 67 -12.88 -8.11 -27.51
C MET A 67 -12.52 -6.71 -26.98
N GLU A 68 -13.35 -5.71 -27.26
CA GLU A 68 -13.17 -4.34 -26.77
C GLU A 68 -13.14 -4.26 -25.24
N LEU A 69 -13.85 -5.16 -24.55
CA LEU A 69 -13.83 -5.23 -23.09
C LEU A 69 -12.44 -5.45 -22.52
N LEU A 70 -11.55 -6.15 -23.24
CA LEU A 70 -10.18 -6.35 -22.79
C LEU A 70 -9.42 -5.02 -22.68
N LEU A 71 -9.59 -4.13 -23.65
CA LEU A 71 -8.99 -2.79 -23.66
C LEU A 71 -9.62 -1.89 -22.61
N ILE A 72 -10.95 -1.97 -22.42
CA ILE A 72 -11.69 -1.22 -21.40
C ILE A 72 -11.21 -1.61 -20.01
N LEU A 73 -11.10 -2.90 -19.71
CA LEU A 73 -10.58 -3.40 -18.43
C LEU A 73 -9.14 -2.93 -18.20
N GLY A 74 -8.32 -2.89 -19.25
CA GLY A 74 -6.97 -2.36 -19.19
C GLY A 74 -6.92 -0.90 -18.77
N ILE A 75 -7.68 -0.02 -19.47
CA ILE A 75 -7.68 1.42 -19.15
C ILE A 75 -8.33 1.71 -17.78
N MET A 76 -9.36 0.99 -17.38
CA MET A 76 -9.96 1.12 -16.06
C MET A 76 -9.01 0.67 -14.96
N GLY A 77 -8.33 -0.47 -15.12
CA GLY A 77 -7.30 -0.94 -14.19
C GLY A 77 -6.13 0.04 -14.06
N CYS A 78 -5.64 0.59 -15.17
CA CYS A 78 -4.64 1.65 -15.18
C CYS A 78 -5.13 2.90 -14.42
N THR A 79 -6.36 3.34 -14.68
CA THR A 79 -6.94 4.54 -14.04
C THR A 79 -7.06 4.37 -12.54
N ILE A 80 -7.59 3.26 -12.07
CA ILE A 80 -7.77 2.95 -10.65
C ILE A 80 -6.41 2.88 -9.93
N THR A 81 -5.47 2.10 -10.46
CA THR A 81 -4.15 1.94 -9.85
C THR A 81 -3.36 3.23 -9.82
N THR A 82 -3.39 4.01 -10.90
CA THR A 82 -2.73 5.32 -10.98
C THR A 82 -3.37 6.32 -10.02
N PHE A 83 -4.71 6.34 -9.90
CA PHE A 83 -5.42 7.22 -8.98
C PHE A 83 -4.98 6.97 -7.53
N PHE A 84 -4.99 5.69 -7.07
CA PHE A 84 -4.61 5.38 -5.70
C PHE A 84 -3.13 5.61 -5.41
N THR A 85 -2.24 5.17 -6.28
CA THR A 85 -0.80 5.37 -6.11
C THR A 85 -0.44 6.85 -6.07
N SER A 86 -1.09 7.67 -6.90
CA SER A 86 -0.89 9.11 -6.95
C SER A 86 -1.52 9.83 -5.78
N LEU A 87 -2.70 9.42 -5.30
CA LEU A 87 -3.38 10.02 -4.16
C LEU A 87 -2.52 9.99 -2.90
N TYR A 88 -1.92 8.83 -2.59
CA TYR A 88 -1.01 8.68 -1.46
C TYR A 88 0.24 9.55 -1.56
N LYS A 89 0.78 9.67 -2.77
CA LYS A 89 1.97 10.48 -2.99
C LYS A 89 1.66 11.97 -3.01
N SER A 90 0.57 12.39 -3.65
CA SER A 90 0.26 13.79 -3.90
C SER A 90 0.14 14.61 -2.63
N SER A 91 -0.48 14.08 -1.57
CA SER A 91 -0.64 14.81 -0.31
C SER A 91 0.69 15.20 0.32
N SER A 92 1.63 14.27 0.43
CA SER A 92 2.94 14.50 1.06
C SER A 92 3.96 15.11 0.10
N TYR A 93 3.84 14.85 -1.20
CA TYR A 93 4.83 15.22 -2.20
C TYR A 93 4.57 16.60 -2.83
N LEU A 94 3.28 16.94 -3.07
CA LEU A 94 2.91 18.22 -3.66
C LEU A 94 2.65 19.31 -2.60
N PHE A 95 1.98 18.95 -1.49
CA PHE A 95 1.41 19.91 -0.56
C PHE A 95 2.07 19.98 0.83
N GLN A 96 2.79 18.95 1.26
CA GLN A 96 3.49 18.90 2.55
C GLN A 96 4.94 18.47 2.38
N SER A 97 5.59 18.92 1.31
CA SER A 97 6.93 18.47 1.02
C SER A 97 7.97 19.16 1.90
N LYS A 98 8.88 18.38 2.50
CA LYS A 98 9.94 18.86 3.39
C LYS A 98 11.00 19.71 2.67
N ASP A 99 11.07 19.62 1.35
CA ASP A 99 11.97 20.37 0.49
C ASP A 99 11.43 21.75 0.07
N TYR A 100 10.16 22.04 0.46
CA TYR A 100 9.51 23.30 0.07
C TYR A 100 10.28 24.54 0.52
N GLU A 101 10.72 24.58 1.79
CA GLU A 101 11.46 25.74 2.34
C GLU A 101 12.75 26.01 1.57
N ILE A 102 13.48 24.95 1.17
CA ILE A 102 14.70 25.06 0.38
C ILE A 102 14.38 25.50 -1.05
N LEU A 103 13.37 24.90 -1.68
CA LEU A 103 13.03 25.21 -3.07
C LEU A 103 12.43 26.59 -3.24
N SER A 104 11.67 27.09 -2.25
CA SER A 104 11.08 28.43 -2.27
C SER A 104 12.09 29.55 -2.10
N SER A 105 13.26 29.26 -1.50
CA SER A 105 14.36 30.24 -1.37
C SER A 105 15.23 30.35 -2.63
N LEU A 106 15.10 29.41 -3.58
CA LEU A 106 15.86 29.43 -4.83
C LEU A 106 15.17 30.32 -5.89
N PRO A 107 15.93 30.94 -6.82
CA PRO A 107 15.36 31.75 -7.89
C PRO A 107 14.73 30.89 -9.01
N ILE A 108 13.76 30.05 -8.64
CA ILE A 108 13.07 29.12 -9.53
C ILE A 108 11.56 29.45 -9.52
N LYS A 109 10.95 29.47 -10.70
CA LYS A 109 9.50 29.73 -10.82
C LYS A 109 8.69 28.60 -10.17
N ASP A 110 7.63 28.93 -9.44
CA ASP A 110 6.71 27.98 -8.82
C ASP A 110 6.11 26.97 -9.82
N THR A 111 5.85 27.43 -11.05
CA THR A 111 5.44 26.55 -12.16
C THR A 111 6.45 25.45 -12.44
N THR A 112 7.75 25.76 -12.41
CA THR A 112 8.84 24.81 -12.66
C THR A 112 8.92 23.77 -11.53
N ILE A 113 8.79 24.23 -10.28
CA ILE A 113 8.81 23.34 -9.10
C ILE A 113 7.62 22.38 -9.16
N LEU A 114 6.41 22.89 -9.35
CA LEU A 114 5.20 22.07 -9.41
C LEU A 114 5.23 21.11 -10.61
N SER A 115 5.61 21.58 -11.80
CA SER A 115 5.73 20.75 -12.99
C SER A 115 6.74 19.61 -12.79
N SER A 116 7.89 19.87 -12.14
CA SER A 116 8.88 18.83 -11.87
C SER A 116 8.33 17.73 -10.97
N LYS A 117 7.54 18.09 -9.96
CA LYS A 117 6.88 17.14 -9.05
C LYS A 117 5.80 16.32 -9.75
N ILE A 118 4.97 16.96 -10.55
CA ILE A 118 3.91 16.27 -11.33
C ILE A 118 4.53 15.33 -12.37
N LEU A 119 5.56 15.74 -13.10
CA LEU A 119 6.27 14.88 -14.05
C LEU A 119 6.90 13.68 -13.35
N THR A 120 7.44 13.85 -12.15
CA THR A 120 7.95 12.73 -11.35
C THR A 120 6.82 11.75 -10.96
N LEU A 121 5.63 12.24 -10.61
CA LEU A 121 4.46 11.38 -10.35
C LEU A 121 4.04 10.61 -11.61
N ILE A 122 4.04 11.24 -12.78
CA ILE A 122 3.70 10.60 -14.06
C ILE A 122 4.69 9.48 -14.35
N ILE A 123 5.99 9.74 -14.29
CA ILE A 123 7.03 8.75 -14.57
C ILE A 123 6.97 7.58 -13.59
N SER A 124 6.68 7.84 -12.31
CA SER A 124 6.51 6.79 -11.29
C SER A 124 5.35 5.85 -11.59
N ASN A 125 4.34 6.30 -12.34
CA ASN A 125 3.15 5.51 -12.67
C ASN A 125 3.24 4.80 -14.03
N TYR A 126 4.23 5.12 -14.87
CA TYR A 126 4.38 4.46 -16.19
C TYR A 126 4.56 2.94 -16.09
N LEU A 127 5.16 2.46 -15.02
CA LEU A 127 5.34 1.03 -14.82
C LEU A 127 3.98 0.30 -14.69
N PHE A 128 3.05 0.89 -13.95
CA PHE A 128 1.67 0.37 -13.82
C PHE A 128 0.89 0.56 -15.12
N ALA A 129 1.00 1.73 -15.75
CA ALA A 129 0.35 1.99 -17.02
C ALA A 129 0.79 0.99 -18.10
N ALA A 130 2.08 0.69 -18.19
CA ALA A 130 2.60 -0.31 -19.12
C ALA A 130 2.02 -1.71 -18.84
N ALA A 131 1.98 -2.15 -17.59
CA ALA A 131 1.44 -3.46 -17.22
C ALA A 131 -0.05 -3.59 -17.57
N PHE A 132 -0.86 -2.55 -17.29
CA PHE A 132 -2.31 -2.59 -17.51
C PHE A 132 -2.74 -2.25 -18.93
N LEU A 133 -1.92 -1.61 -19.76
CA LEU A 133 -2.30 -1.21 -21.12
C LEU A 133 -1.54 -1.98 -22.21
N ILE A 134 -0.23 -2.18 -22.04
CA ILE A 134 0.58 -2.87 -23.07
C ILE A 134 0.23 -4.35 -23.11
N VAL A 135 0.05 -5.00 -21.94
CA VAL A 135 -0.24 -6.44 -21.89
C VAL A 135 -1.58 -6.78 -22.56
N PRO A 136 -2.72 -6.18 -22.16
CA PRO A 136 -3.99 -6.40 -22.88
C PRO A 136 -3.93 -5.93 -24.33
N GLY A 137 -3.21 -4.84 -24.63
CA GLY A 137 -3.03 -4.33 -25.98
C GLY A 137 -2.32 -5.33 -26.90
N ILE A 138 -1.28 -6.00 -26.43
CA ILE A 138 -0.60 -7.06 -27.19
C ILE A 138 -1.53 -8.26 -27.44
N VAL A 139 -2.27 -8.70 -26.40
CA VAL A 139 -3.24 -9.81 -26.55
C VAL A 139 -4.34 -9.45 -27.55
N TYR A 140 -4.84 -8.21 -27.49
CA TYR A 140 -5.83 -7.71 -28.46
C TYR A 140 -5.29 -7.76 -29.89
N PHE A 141 -4.05 -7.29 -30.12
CA PHE A 141 -3.39 -7.32 -31.42
C PHE A 141 -3.23 -8.74 -31.98
N ILE A 142 -2.88 -9.72 -31.11
CA ILE A 142 -2.69 -11.13 -31.54
C ILE A 142 -4.01 -11.76 -32.00
N LYS A 143 -5.15 -11.36 -31.40
CA LYS A 143 -6.45 -12.01 -31.58
C LYS A 143 -7.39 -11.30 -32.55
N VAL A 144 -7.13 -10.04 -32.88
CA VAL A 144 -7.98 -9.20 -33.73
C VAL A 144 -7.14 -8.54 -34.82
N GLU A 145 -7.64 -8.52 -36.03
CA GLU A 145 -7.02 -7.75 -37.11
C GLU A 145 -7.07 -6.26 -36.77
N THR A 146 -5.92 -5.59 -36.79
CA THR A 146 -5.79 -4.19 -36.38
C THR A 146 -5.10 -3.38 -37.48
N SER A 147 -5.20 -2.05 -37.39
CA SER A 147 -4.53 -1.14 -38.31
C SER A 147 -3.02 -1.18 -38.16
N GLY A 148 -2.25 -0.88 -39.24
CA GLY A 148 -0.78 -0.80 -39.16
C GLY A 148 -0.24 0.26 -38.19
N LEU A 149 -1.07 1.21 -37.73
CA LEU A 149 -0.72 2.25 -36.76
C LEU A 149 -0.98 1.85 -35.31
N TYR A 150 -1.49 0.65 -35.05
CA TYR A 150 -1.93 0.17 -33.74
C TYR A 150 -0.88 0.35 -32.64
N PHE A 151 0.34 -0.13 -32.86
CA PHE A 151 1.40 -0.03 -31.85
C PHE A 151 1.82 1.41 -31.56
N SER A 152 1.83 2.26 -32.60
CA SER A 152 2.14 3.68 -32.40
C SER A 152 1.08 4.35 -31.53
N PHE A 153 -0.19 4.05 -31.75
CA PHE A 153 -1.30 4.56 -30.95
C PHE A 153 -1.25 4.00 -29.54
N LEU A 154 -1.00 2.71 -29.37
CA LEU A 154 -0.88 2.06 -28.07
C LEU A 154 0.21 2.71 -27.20
N ILE A 155 1.37 2.99 -27.76
CA ILE A 155 2.47 3.65 -27.05
C ILE A 155 2.07 5.07 -26.64
N ILE A 156 1.55 5.87 -27.57
CA ILE A 156 1.13 7.26 -27.29
C ILE A 156 0.05 7.28 -26.21
N LEU A 157 -0.97 6.46 -26.33
CA LEU A 157 -2.08 6.37 -25.38
C LEU A 157 -1.60 5.90 -23.99
N THR A 158 -0.67 4.95 -23.94
CA THR A 158 -0.08 4.48 -22.67
C THR A 158 0.70 5.58 -21.96
N LEU A 159 1.41 6.44 -22.68
CA LEU A 159 2.14 7.56 -22.12
C LEU A 159 1.21 8.64 -21.54
N VAL A 160 0.03 8.79 -22.13
CA VAL A 160 -0.91 9.86 -21.77
C VAL A 160 -1.98 9.40 -20.77
N ALA A 161 -2.32 8.12 -20.74
CA ALA A 161 -3.37 7.57 -19.87
C ALA A 161 -3.24 7.94 -18.38
N PRO A 162 -2.04 7.99 -17.73
CA PRO A 162 -1.91 8.37 -16.34
C PRO A 162 -2.29 9.83 -16.01
N LEU A 163 -2.36 10.72 -16.99
CA LEU A 163 -2.55 12.16 -16.76
C LEU A 163 -3.90 12.48 -16.08
N ILE A 164 -4.99 11.87 -16.54
CA ILE A 164 -6.33 12.09 -16.00
C ILE A 164 -6.39 11.66 -14.51
N PRO A 165 -6.06 10.40 -14.15
CA PRO A 165 -6.15 9.96 -12.77
C PRO A 165 -5.18 10.71 -11.84
N ILE A 166 -4.02 11.14 -12.31
CA ILE A 166 -3.10 11.98 -11.53
C ILE A 166 -3.70 13.36 -11.25
N THR A 167 -4.39 13.94 -12.21
CA THR A 167 -5.06 15.22 -12.05
C THR A 167 -6.14 15.12 -10.96
N PHE A 168 -7.04 14.13 -11.07
CA PHE A 168 -8.08 13.90 -10.09
C PHE A 168 -7.52 13.60 -8.70
N SER A 169 -6.52 12.71 -8.59
CA SER A 169 -5.89 12.37 -7.31
C SER A 169 -5.21 13.58 -6.67
N SER A 170 -4.61 14.47 -7.45
CA SER A 170 -3.97 15.70 -6.94
C SER A 170 -5.00 16.69 -6.39
N ILE A 171 -6.15 16.81 -7.04
CA ILE A 171 -7.27 17.66 -6.57
C ILE A 171 -7.83 17.08 -5.26
N VAL A 172 -8.10 15.78 -5.21
CA VAL A 172 -8.59 15.10 -4.00
C VAL A 172 -7.58 15.23 -2.85
N ALA A 173 -6.29 15.01 -3.13
CA ALA A 173 -5.22 15.19 -2.14
C ALA A 173 -5.16 16.61 -1.59
N PHE A 174 -5.38 17.63 -2.43
CA PHE A 174 -5.46 19.03 -1.99
C PHE A 174 -6.63 19.23 -1.01
N PHE A 175 -7.82 18.74 -1.35
CA PHE A 175 -8.98 18.86 -0.45
C PHE A 175 -8.76 18.14 0.88
N ILE A 176 -8.24 16.90 0.85
CA ILE A 176 -7.90 16.15 2.06
C ILE A 176 -6.90 16.93 2.92
N THR A 177 -5.85 17.47 2.32
CA THR A 177 -4.83 18.23 3.04
C THR A 177 -5.40 19.53 3.61
N ASN A 178 -6.20 20.26 2.83
CA ASN A 178 -6.83 21.51 3.26
C ASN A 178 -7.84 21.31 4.43
N ILE A 179 -8.63 20.24 4.40
CA ILE A 179 -9.55 19.90 5.49
C ILE A 179 -8.76 19.48 6.73
N SER A 180 -7.74 18.64 6.55
CA SER A 180 -6.95 18.12 7.67
C SER A 180 -6.18 19.22 8.41
N THR A 181 -5.64 20.23 7.71
CA THR A 181 -4.88 21.32 8.33
C THR A 181 -5.73 22.27 9.19
N LYS A 182 -7.04 22.35 8.93
CA LYS A 182 -7.97 23.16 9.74
C LYS A 182 -8.32 22.54 11.10
N THR A 183 -7.93 21.29 11.34
CA THR A 183 -8.25 20.58 12.57
C THR A 183 -7.07 20.55 13.54
N LYS A 184 -7.33 20.57 14.86
CA LYS A 184 -6.30 20.44 15.89
C LYS A 184 -5.49 19.13 15.77
N LYS A 185 -6.07 18.09 15.15
CA LYS A 185 -5.47 16.77 14.91
C LYS A 185 -5.36 16.50 13.41
N SER A 186 -4.70 17.39 12.69
CA SER A 186 -4.62 17.36 11.22
C SER A 186 -4.19 16.00 10.66
N ASN A 187 -3.21 15.35 11.29
CA ASN A 187 -2.72 14.05 10.84
C ASN A 187 -3.78 12.94 11.00
N LEU A 188 -4.50 12.92 12.15
CA LEU A 188 -5.58 11.96 12.35
C LEU A 188 -6.72 12.17 11.36
N MET A 189 -7.09 13.42 11.07
CA MET A 189 -8.12 13.72 10.08
C MET A 189 -7.69 13.26 8.67
N SER A 190 -6.45 13.50 8.29
CA SER A 190 -5.90 13.01 7.01
C SER A 190 -5.92 11.48 6.94
N ILE A 191 -5.58 10.78 8.03
CA ILE A 191 -5.65 9.32 8.11
C ILE A 191 -7.10 8.85 7.91
N ILE A 192 -8.06 9.41 8.64
CA ILE A 192 -9.48 9.03 8.55
C ILE A 192 -10.00 9.26 7.13
N LEU A 193 -9.71 10.40 6.52
CA LEU A 193 -10.15 10.71 5.16
C LEU A 193 -9.54 9.76 4.11
N ASN A 194 -8.27 9.41 4.24
CA ASN A 194 -7.64 8.43 3.36
C ASN A 194 -8.24 7.02 3.55
N LEU A 195 -8.51 6.62 4.80
CA LEU A 195 -9.15 5.34 5.10
C LEU A 195 -10.58 5.27 4.57
N SER A 196 -11.37 6.34 4.74
CA SER A 196 -12.74 6.39 4.20
C SER A 196 -12.77 6.19 2.69
N LEU A 197 -11.79 6.74 1.96
CA LEU A 197 -11.66 6.51 0.52
C LEU A 197 -11.37 5.04 0.20
N VAL A 198 -10.46 4.38 0.94
CA VAL A 198 -10.20 2.94 0.76
C VAL A 198 -11.47 2.12 1.01
N VAL A 199 -12.22 2.43 2.07
CA VAL A 199 -13.49 1.76 2.40
C VAL A 199 -14.52 1.96 1.28
N ILE A 200 -14.68 3.18 0.79
CA ILE A 200 -15.61 3.49 -0.32
C ILE A 200 -15.26 2.66 -1.55
N VAL A 201 -13.98 2.56 -1.90
CA VAL A 201 -13.54 1.77 -3.05
C VAL A 201 -13.79 0.28 -2.86
N LEU A 202 -13.54 -0.25 -1.65
CA LEU A 202 -13.83 -1.64 -1.35
C LEU A 202 -15.35 -1.93 -1.47
N ILE A 203 -16.20 -1.06 -0.94
CA ILE A 203 -17.66 -1.18 -1.08
C ILE A 203 -18.08 -1.16 -2.56
N LEU A 204 -17.49 -0.26 -3.35
CA LEU A 204 -17.73 -0.20 -4.79
C LEU A 204 -17.23 -1.47 -5.50
N SER A 205 -16.08 -2.01 -5.07
CA SER A 205 -15.50 -3.24 -5.64
C SER A 205 -16.38 -4.48 -5.36
N PHE A 206 -17.02 -4.59 -4.20
CA PHE A 206 -17.98 -5.65 -3.92
C PHE A 206 -19.23 -5.59 -4.83
N ASN A 207 -19.65 -4.40 -5.24
CA ASN A 207 -20.74 -4.26 -6.20
C ASN A 207 -20.31 -4.56 -7.65
N LEU A 208 -19.01 -4.36 -7.96
CA LEU A 208 -18.48 -4.63 -9.30
C LEU A 208 -18.56 -6.11 -9.70
N GLN A 209 -18.68 -7.03 -8.78
CA GLN A 209 -18.76 -8.46 -9.09
C GLN A 209 -20.20 -8.90 -9.43
N ASN A 210 -21.22 -8.28 -8.84
CA ASN A 210 -22.58 -8.38 -9.38
C ASN A 210 -22.64 -7.77 -10.81
N VAL A 211 -21.77 -6.80 -11.07
CA VAL A 211 -21.54 -6.25 -12.40
C VAL A 211 -20.80 -7.26 -13.29
N MET A 212 -19.82 -8.03 -12.80
CA MET A 212 -19.10 -9.05 -13.61
C MET A 212 -20.00 -10.21 -14.04
N THR A 213 -20.87 -10.73 -13.17
CA THR A 213 -21.85 -11.76 -13.56
C THR A 213 -22.91 -11.20 -14.52
N THR A 214 -23.31 -9.94 -14.35
CA THR A 214 -24.14 -9.20 -15.31
C THR A 214 -23.37 -8.86 -16.59
N ILE A 215 -22.04 -8.72 -16.52
CA ILE A 215 -21.11 -8.53 -17.66
C ILE A 215 -21.16 -9.71 -18.61
N ILE A 216 -21.11 -10.92 -18.06
CA ILE A 216 -21.15 -12.16 -18.86
C ILE A 216 -22.53 -12.33 -19.51
N GLN A 217 -23.59 -11.87 -18.85
CA GLN A 217 -24.97 -11.98 -19.36
C GLN A 217 -25.42 -10.80 -20.22
N ASN A 218 -24.87 -9.59 -20.01
CA ASN A 218 -25.26 -8.36 -20.71
C ASN A 218 -24.05 -7.48 -21.08
N SER A 219 -23.14 -8.04 -21.80
CA SER A 219 -21.85 -7.42 -22.14
C SER A 219 -21.97 -6.07 -22.90
N ILE A 220 -23.04 -5.83 -23.67
CA ILE A 220 -23.31 -4.53 -24.32
C ILE A 220 -23.56 -3.45 -23.27
N SER A 221 -24.26 -3.76 -22.19
CA SER A 221 -24.57 -2.78 -21.14
C SER A 221 -23.36 -2.32 -20.33
N ILE A 222 -22.23 -3.06 -20.38
CA ILE A 222 -21.02 -2.71 -19.63
C ILE A 222 -20.08 -1.83 -20.42
N ILE A 223 -19.93 -2.09 -21.70
CA ILE A 223 -19.25 -1.15 -22.60
C ILE A 223 -19.90 0.22 -22.44
N ASP A 224 -21.23 0.27 -22.51
CA ASP A 224 -21.99 1.49 -22.31
C ASP A 224 -21.85 2.08 -20.89
N ALA A 225 -21.88 1.26 -19.86
CA ALA A 225 -21.72 1.72 -18.48
C ALA A 225 -20.29 2.22 -18.20
N ALA A 226 -19.27 1.50 -18.66
CA ALA A 226 -17.88 1.92 -18.51
C ALA A 226 -17.58 3.20 -19.26
N GLN A 227 -18.13 3.35 -20.48
CA GLN A 227 -18.01 4.56 -21.28
C GLN A 227 -18.76 5.75 -20.68
N LYS A 228 -19.91 5.51 -20.06
CA LYS A 228 -20.66 6.55 -19.32
C LYS A 228 -19.93 6.97 -18.03
N LEU A 229 -19.35 6.02 -17.31
CA LEU A 229 -18.62 6.29 -16.06
C LEU A 229 -17.26 6.96 -16.32
N TYR A 230 -16.57 6.57 -17.37
CA TYR A 230 -15.28 7.09 -17.78
C TYR A 230 -15.24 7.33 -19.30
N PRO A 231 -15.80 8.44 -19.78
CA PRO A 231 -15.88 8.75 -21.22
C PRO A 231 -14.53 8.67 -21.98
N PRO A 232 -13.36 8.95 -21.37
CA PRO A 232 -12.09 8.78 -22.07
C PRO A 232 -11.80 7.33 -22.53
N ALA A 233 -12.39 6.32 -21.87
CA ALA A 233 -12.21 4.92 -22.28
C ALA A 233 -12.78 4.65 -23.68
N TYR A 234 -13.85 5.33 -24.06
CA TYR A 234 -14.40 5.23 -25.43
C TYR A 234 -13.37 5.65 -26.47
N TYR A 235 -12.81 6.85 -26.31
CA TYR A 235 -11.82 7.38 -27.25
C TYR A 235 -10.54 6.56 -27.30
N PHE A 236 -10.14 5.96 -26.14
CA PHE A 236 -9.02 5.04 -26.06
C PHE A 236 -9.24 3.79 -26.91
N VAL A 237 -10.40 3.16 -26.77
CA VAL A 237 -10.76 1.94 -27.51
C VAL A 237 -10.98 2.22 -28.98
N ASP A 238 -11.71 3.28 -29.33
CA ASP A 238 -12.00 3.65 -30.71
C ASP A 238 -10.71 3.98 -31.51
N ALA A 239 -9.77 4.68 -30.86
CA ALA A 239 -8.46 4.95 -31.47
C ALA A 239 -7.68 3.65 -31.76
N LEU A 240 -7.70 2.66 -30.86
CA LEU A 240 -6.98 1.41 -31.03
C LEU A 240 -7.68 0.45 -31.99
N LYS A 241 -9.00 0.31 -31.88
CA LYS A 241 -9.79 -0.61 -32.71
C LYS A 241 -9.88 -0.15 -34.15
N ASN A 242 -10.29 1.09 -34.37
CA ASN A 242 -10.61 1.63 -35.68
C ASN A 242 -9.44 2.42 -36.31
N GLY A 243 -8.33 2.61 -35.58
CA GLY A 243 -7.22 3.46 -36.02
C GLY A 243 -7.63 4.94 -36.16
N ASN A 244 -8.66 5.38 -35.41
CA ASN A 244 -9.26 6.70 -35.55
C ASN A 244 -8.36 7.79 -34.91
N ILE A 245 -7.77 8.62 -35.77
CA ILE A 245 -6.89 9.74 -35.38
C ILE A 245 -7.66 10.80 -34.58
N VAL A 246 -8.95 11.02 -34.89
CA VAL A 246 -9.78 12.01 -34.18
C VAL A 246 -9.96 11.58 -32.73
N SER A 247 -10.28 10.33 -32.49
CA SER A 247 -10.41 9.77 -31.13
C SER A 247 -9.10 9.82 -30.36
N LEU A 248 -7.96 9.57 -31.01
CA LEU A 248 -6.64 9.75 -30.43
C LEU A 248 -6.44 11.22 -29.99
N LEU A 249 -6.71 12.18 -30.86
CA LEU A 249 -6.55 13.61 -30.56
C LEU A 249 -7.48 14.07 -29.43
N ILE A 250 -8.72 13.59 -29.41
CA ILE A 250 -9.66 13.91 -28.31
C ILE A 250 -9.13 13.34 -27.00
N PHE A 251 -8.65 12.08 -26.97
CA PHE A 251 -8.07 11.49 -25.76
C PHE A 251 -6.85 12.28 -25.27
N LEU A 252 -5.97 12.71 -26.17
CA LEU A 252 -4.81 13.56 -25.85
C LEU A 252 -5.24 14.89 -25.22
N LEU A 253 -6.23 15.57 -25.82
CA LEU A 253 -6.74 16.86 -25.31
C LEU A 253 -7.42 16.70 -23.96
N VAL A 254 -8.32 15.71 -23.81
CA VAL A 254 -9.03 15.45 -22.55
C VAL A 254 -8.06 15.04 -21.43
N SER A 255 -6.91 14.48 -21.76
CA SER A 255 -5.90 14.10 -20.78
C SER A 255 -4.93 15.25 -20.45
N ALA A 256 -4.46 15.99 -21.45
CA ALA A 256 -3.44 17.02 -21.27
C ALA A 256 -3.98 18.35 -20.76
N VAL A 257 -5.21 18.75 -21.18
CA VAL A 257 -5.79 20.03 -20.77
C VAL A 257 -6.03 20.12 -19.25
N PRO A 258 -6.64 19.12 -18.59
CA PRO A 258 -6.89 19.19 -17.15
C PRO A 258 -5.60 19.29 -16.32
N ILE A 259 -4.54 18.56 -16.68
CA ILE A 259 -3.28 18.61 -15.96
C ILE A 259 -2.54 19.94 -16.19
N GLY A 260 -2.64 20.49 -17.41
CA GLY A 260 -2.13 21.84 -17.71
C GLY A 260 -2.82 22.92 -16.91
N LEU A 261 -4.15 22.86 -16.82
CA LEU A 261 -4.96 23.75 -15.99
C LEU A 261 -4.63 23.60 -14.50
N LEU A 262 -4.46 22.37 -14.02
CA LEU A 262 -4.05 22.12 -12.64
C LEU A 262 -2.69 22.78 -12.35
N VAL A 263 -1.69 22.56 -13.19
CA VAL A 263 -0.38 23.21 -13.02
C VAL A 263 -0.50 24.72 -13.00
N PHE A 264 -1.24 25.29 -13.93
CA PHE A 264 -1.41 26.74 -14.03
C PHE A 264 -2.10 27.34 -12.79
N LEU A 265 -3.21 26.76 -12.35
CA LEU A 265 -4.00 27.25 -11.21
C LEU A 265 -3.27 27.06 -9.87
N PHE A 266 -2.65 25.90 -9.67
CA PHE A 266 -1.94 25.63 -8.42
C PHE A 266 -0.59 26.32 -8.34
N ALA A 267 0.12 26.50 -9.45
CA ALA A 267 1.40 27.20 -9.46
C ALA A 267 1.26 28.68 -9.09
N LYS A 268 0.20 29.34 -9.56
CA LYS A 268 -0.09 30.75 -9.20
C LYS A 268 -0.21 30.97 -7.68
N ASN A 269 -0.68 29.95 -6.96
CA ASN A 269 -0.90 30.01 -5.52
C ASN A 269 -0.01 29.03 -4.74
N PHE A 270 1.02 28.46 -5.37
CA PHE A 270 1.81 27.37 -4.81
C PHE A 270 2.42 27.71 -3.45
N ASN A 271 3.08 28.85 -3.34
CA ASN A 271 3.67 29.33 -2.10
C ASN A 271 2.60 29.58 -1.03
N LYS A 272 1.48 30.23 -1.38
CA LYS A 272 0.37 30.50 -0.45
C LYS A 272 -0.32 29.22 0.03
N ILE A 273 -0.42 28.22 -0.84
CA ILE A 273 -1.00 26.91 -0.50
C ILE A 273 -0.06 26.15 0.44
N ASN A 274 1.23 26.05 0.09
CA ASN A 274 2.17 25.28 0.89
C ASN A 274 2.47 25.94 2.25
N SER A 275 2.64 27.28 2.32
CA SER A 275 2.80 27.97 3.59
C SER A 275 1.58 27.78 4.50
N LYS A 276 0.36 27.97 3.97
CA LYS A 276 -0.88 27.75 4.73
C LYS A 276 -1.07 26.30 5.18
N LEU A 277 -0.64 25.33 4.39
CA LEU A 277 -0.74 23.91 4.70
C LEU A 277 0.40 23.42 5.63
N SER A 278 1.56 24.10 5.63
CA SER A 278 2.65 23.85 6.56
C SER A 278 2.44 24.54 7.92
N GLU A 279 1.77 25.69 7.93
CA GLU A 279 1.34 26.39 9.14
C GLU A 279 0.18 25.64 9.81
N THR A 280 0.48 24.54 10.48
CA THR A 280 -0.48 23.93 11.39
C THR A 280 -0.72 24.90 12.54
N TYR A 281 -1.89 25.55 12.57
CA TYR A 281 -2.25 26.46 13.64
C TYR A 281 -2.28 25.70 14.98
N LYS A 282 -1.18 25.76 15.69
CA LYS A 282 -1.08 25.33 17.09
C LYS A 282 -1.36 26.53 18.00
N ALA A 283 -2.62 26.88 18.14
CA ALA A 283 -3.02 27.62 19.34
C ALA A 283 -2.82 26.69 20.54
N ASN A 284 -1.63 26.59 21.02
CA ASN A 284 -1.33 25.89 22.26
C ASN A 284 -1.60 26.85 23.41
N ASN A 285 -2.82 26.81 23.95
CA ASN A 285 -3.01 27.16 25.34
C ASN A 285 -2.33 26.06 26.18
N TYR A 286 -1.00 26.12 26.21
CA TYR A 286 -0.20 25.20 27.03
C TYR A 286 -0.50 25.50 28.49
N LYS A 287 -1.34 24.67 29.11
CA LYS A 287 -1.50 24.66 30.56
C LYS A 287 -0.38 23.76 31.11
N PHE A 288 0.48 24.32 31.94
CA PHE A 288 1.43 23.54 32.71
C PHE A 288 0.64 22.48 33.48
N LYS A 289 0.82 21.22 33.10
CA LYS A 289 0.33 20.09 33.91
C LYS A 289 1.53 19.57 34.67
N GLU A 290 1.31 19.27 35.96
CA GLU A 290 2.30 18.56 36.75
C GLU A 290 2.80 17.32 36.01
N LEU A 291 4.11 17.20 35.87
CA LEU A 291 4.75 16.06 35.26
C LEU A 291 4.57 14.86 36.21
N LYS A 292 3.60 14.00 35.91
CA LYS A 292 3.46 12.72 36.61
C LYS A 292 4.60 11.80 36.19
N SER A 293 5.33 11.27 37.18
CA SER A 293 6.34 10.25 36.93
C SER A 293 5.68 9.02 36.27
N SER A 294 6.29 8.45 35.25
CA SER A 294 5.81 7.24 34.60
C SER A 294 6.99 6.29 34.37
N THR A 295 6.69 4.99 34.29
CA THR A 295 7.73 3.99 34.00
C THR A 295 8.37 4.27 32.63
N PRO A 296 9.67 3.94 32.43
CA PRO A 296 10.36 4.14 31.16
C PRO A 296 9.60 3.55 29.97
N VAL A 297 9.11 2.32 30.08
CA VAL A 297 8.33 1.64 29.04
C VAL A 297 7.07 2.41 28.66
N LYS A 298 6.31 2.94 29.66
CA LYS A 298 5.09 3.70 29.41
C LYS A 298 5.38 5.04 28.72
N SER A 299 6.45 5.72 29.12
CA SER A 299 6.87 6.97 28.48
C SER A 299 7.29 6.76 27.03
N LEU A 300 8.08 5.71 26.79
CA LEU A 300 8.50 5.30 25.44
C LEU A 300 7.30 4.86 24.58
N LEU A 301 6.39 4.07 25.13
CA LEU A 301 5.16 3.67 24.44
C LEU A 301 4.32 4.88 24.02
N ASN A 302 4.19 5.87 24.89
CA ASN A 302 3.46 7.11 24.58
C ASN A 302 4.18 7.90 23.46
N LYS A 303 5.52 7.93 23.46
CA LYS A 303 6.33 8.50 22.37
C LYS A 303 6.06 7.76 21.06
N GLU A 304 6.15 6.42 21.06
CA GLU A 304 5.92 5.60 19.87
C GLU A 304 4.50 5.76 19.32
N THR A 305 3.49 5.79 20.20
CA THR A 305 2.08 6.01 19.83
C THR A 305 1.88 7.38 19.17
N LYS A 306 2.44 8.44 19.74
CA LYS A 306 2.39 9.77 19.14
C LYS A 306 3.06 9.81 17.77
N ARG A 307 4.21 9.16 17.65
CA ARG A 307 4.96 9.07 16.40
C ARG A 307 4.19 8.29 15.34
N PHE A 308 3.61 7.16 15.71
CA PHE A 308 2.78 6.35 14.82
C PHE A 308 1.65 7.18 14.20
N PHE A 309 0.85 7.86 15.01
CA PHE A 309 -0.25 8.71 14.55
C PHE A 309 0.20 10.05 13.94
N SER A 310 1.47 10.42 14.02
CA SER A 310 2.00 11.62 13.38
C SER A 310 2.35 11.44 11.91
N SER A 311 2.55 10.20 11.46
CA SER A 311 2.92 9.87 10.08
C SER A 311 1.80 9.09 9.40
N ASN A 312 1.09 9.72 8.46
CA ASN A 312 0.01 9.09 7.69
C ASN A 312 0.49 7.81 6.97
N ILE A 313 1.68 7.87 6.37
CA ILE A 313 2.28 6.72 5.68
C ILE A 313 2.59 5.58 6.66
N TYR A 314 3.05 5.89 7.86
CA TYR A 314 3.34 4.85 8.86
C TYR A 314 2.05 4.13 9.28
N VAL A 315 0.99 4.87 9.59
CA VAL A 315 -0.31 4.26 9.92
C VAL A 315 -0.84 3.43 8.76
N MET A 316 -0.93 4.01 7.56
CA MET A 316 -1.54 3.34 6.40
C MET A 316 -0.83 2.05 5.99
N ASN A 317 0.50 2.01 6.04
CA ASN A 317 1.24 0.81 5.61
C ASN A 317 1.41 -0.22 6.72
N SER A 318 1.66 0.22 7.95
CA SER A 318 1.91 -0.72 9.06
C SER A 318 0.63 -1.24 9.72
N SER A 319 -0.55 -0.70 9.37
CA SER A 319 -1.84 -1.14 9.94
C SER A 319 -2.81 -1.67 8.87
N ILE A 320 -2.35 -1.89 7.65
CA ILE A 320 -3.24 -2.26 6.54
C ILE A 320 -4.08 -3.50 6.86
N GLY A 321 -3.50 -4.52 7.47
CA GLY A 321 -4.21 -5.72 7.87
C GLY A 321 -5.30 -5.44 8.92
N MET A 322 -5.01 -4.56 9.90
CA MET A 322 -5.97 -4.19 10.94
C MET A 322 -7.07 -3.25 10.44
N ILE A 323 -6.93 -2.70 9.27
CA ILE A 323 -7.97 -1.94 8.59
C ILE A 323 -8.82 -2.89 7.75
N MET A 324 -8.18 -3.82 7.03
CA MET A 324 -8.87 -4.76 6.15
C MET A 324 -9.69 -5.80 6.93
N LEU A 325 -9.20 -6.26 8.08
CA LEU A 325 -9.86 -7.29 8.87
C LEU A 325 -11.25 -6.88 9.39
N PRO A 326 -11.46 -5.71 10.02
CA PRO A 326 -12.81 -5.25 10.39
C PRO A 326 -13.73 -5.07 9.18
N ILE A 327 -13.22 -4.57 8.05
CA ILE A 327 -14.00 -4.40 6.83
C ILE A 327 -14.50 -5.75 6.34
N PHE A 328 -13.63 -6.76 6.30
CA PHE A 328 -13.99 -8.13 5.95
C PHE A 328 -15.00 -8.72 6.94
N THR A 329 -14.78 -8.52 8.24
CA THR A 329 -15.70 -8.96 9.29
C THR A 329 -17.10 -8.33 9.11
N ILE A 330 -17.16 -7.01 8.93
CA ILE A 330 -18.41 -6.27 8.72
C ILE A 330 -19.10 -6.76 7.44
N ALA A 331 -18.34 -6.99 6.38
CA ALA A 331 -18.88 -7.52 5.13
C ALA A 331 -19.56 -8.89 5.34
N ILE A 332 -18.91 -9.81 6.05
CA ILE A 332 -19.52 -11.12 6.38
C ILE A 332 -20.78 -10.98 7.26
N LEU A 333 -20.76 -10.08 8.24
CA LEU A 333 -21.89 -9.86 9.13
C LEU A 333 -23.13 -9.37 8.39
N PHE A 334 -22.98 -8.45 7.43
CA PHE A 334 -24.09 -7.80 6.73
C PHE A 334 -24.47 -8.48 5.41
N VAL A 335 -23.50 -8.90 4.62
CA VAL A 335 -23.72 -9.48 3.27
C VAL A 335 -23.92 -10.99 3.35
N GLY A 336 -23.33 -11.64 4.34
CA GLY A 336 -23.30 -13.10 4.49
C GLY A 336 -22.06 -13.72 3.84
N TYR A 337 -21.61 -14.85 4.42
CA TYR A 337 -20.43 -15.56 3.97
C TYR A 337 -20.57 -16.08 2.53
N ASP A 338 -21.72 -16.71 2.20
CA ASP A 338 -21.94 -17.34 0.89
C ASP A 338 -21.79 -16.35 -0.28
N LYS A 339 -22.33 -15.15 -0.15
CA LYS A 339 -22.20 -14.12 -1.18
C LYS A 339 -20.75 -13.63 -1.32
N ILE A 340 -20.01 -13.54 -0.21
CA ILE A 340 -18.61 -13.12 -0.22
C ILE A 340 -17.73 -14.23 -0.78
N ALA A 341 -18.00 -15.48 -0.45
CA ALA A 341 -17.30 -16.64 -1.00
C ALA A 341 -17.48 -16.76 -2.52
N GLN A 342 -18.69 -16.54 -3.03
CA GLN A 342 -18.94 -16.43 -4.47
C GLN A 342 -18.12 -15.33 -5.10
N VAL A 343 -18.08 -14.14 -4.46
CA VAL A 343 -17.34 -12.98 -4.91
C VAL A 343 -15.83 -13.24 -4.97
N LEU A 344 -15.29 -13.99 -4.04
CA LEU A 344 -13.86 -14.33 -3.98
C LEU A 344 -13.51 -15.62 -4.72
N GLU A 345 -14.48 -16.23 -5.46
CA GLU A 345 -14.32 -17.53 -6.13
C GLU A 345 -13.89 -18.65 -5.16
N MET A 346 -14.28 -18.55 -3.90
CA MET A 346 -13.96 -19.51 -2.83
C MET A 346 -15.05 -20.56 -2.62
N ASP A 347 -16.04 -20.64 -3.51
CA ASP A 347 -17.19 -21.57 -3.41
C ASP A 347 -16.78 -23.04 -3.36
N LEU A 348 -15.68 -23.41 -4.02
CA LEU A 348 -15.14 -24.78 -4.01
C LEU A 348 -14.65 -25.25 -2.63
N LEU A 349 -14.54 -24.34 -1.66
CA LEU A 349 -14.00 -24.60 -0.33
C LEU A 349 -15.03 -24.32 0.78
N LYS A 350 -16.33 -24.39 0.49
CA LYS A 350 -17.40 -24.09 1.47
C LYS A 350 -17.28 -24.92 2.75
N ASP A 351 -16.87 -26.18 2.62
CA ASP A 351 -16.66 -27.07 3.77
C ASP A 351 -15.47 -26.66 4.66
N MET A 352 -14.67 -25.66 4.22
CA MET A 352 -13.48 -25.17 4.92
C MET A 352 -13.63 -23.72 5.42
N ILE A 353 -14.85 -23.28 5.72
CA ILE A 353 -15.14 -21.90 6.16
C ILE A 353 -14.25 -21.47 7.32
N LEU A 354 -14.04 -22.35 8.30
CA LEU A 354 -13.19 -22.07 9.45
C LEU A 354 -11.72 -21.83 9.04
N LEU A 355 -11.18 -22.66 8.15
CA LEU A 355 -9.80 -22.52 7.66
C LEU A 355 -9.60 -21.24 6.85
N GLN A 356 -10.60 -20.86 6.05
CA GLN A 356 -10.56 -19.63 5.25
C GLN A 356 -10.60 -18.39 6.14
N THR A 357 -11.52 -18.34 7.10
CA THR A 357 -11.63 -17.21 8.04
C THR A 357 -10.41 -17.11 8.94
N LEU A 358 -9.85 -18.24 9.38
CA LEU A 358 -8.58 -18.29 10.09
C LEU A 358 -7.45 -17.77 9.22
N GLY A 359 -7.31 -18.27 7.99
CA GLY A 359 -6.28 -17.85 7.04
C GLY A 359 -6.30 -16.35 6.77
N ILE A 360 -7.49 -15.79 6.51
CA ILE A 360 -7.65 -14.34 6.31
C ILE A 360 -7.26 -13.55 7.56
N THR A 361 -7.68 -14.01 8.74
CA THR A 361 -7.36 -13.34 10.01
C THR A 361 -5.85 -13.32 10.26
N LEU A 362 -5.18 -14.47 10.10
CA LEU A 362 -3.72 -14.58 10.29
C LEU A 362 -2.96 -13.81 9.21
N PHE A 363 -3.43 -13.82 7.96
CA PHE A 363 -2.86 -13.03 6.89
C PHE A 363 -2.93 -11.52 7.19
N CYS A 364 -4.09 -11.02 7.60
CA CYS A 364 -4.26 -9.62 8.01
C CYS A 364 -3.35 -9.25 9.19
N LEU A 365 -3.17 -10.17 10.15
CA LEU A 365 -2.29 -9.97 11.29
C LEU A 365 -0.82 -9.82 10.84
N ILE A 366 -0.35 -10.67 9.93
CA ILE A 366 1.02 -10.60 9.38
C ILE A 366 1.25 -9.32 8.57
N MET A 367 0.24 -8.87 7.83
CA MET A 367 0.30 -7.62 7.07
C MET A 367 0.43 -6.39 7.98
N THR A 368 0.16 -6.54 9.29
CA THR A 368 0.27 -5.47 10.27
C THR A 368 1.53 -5.63 11.09
N ASN A 369 2.54 -4.84 10.81
CA ASN A 369 3.76 -4.88 11.59
C ASN A 369 4.39 -3.48 11.71
N THR A 370 4.32 -2.90 12.93
CA THR A 370 4.93 -1.61 13.23
C THR A 370 6.39 -1.74 13.63
N THR A 371 6.79 -2.90 14.14
CA THR A 371 8.13 -3.13 14.70
C THR A 371 9.21 -3.24 13.63
N CYS A 372 8.87 -3.73 12.42
CA CYS A 372 9.81 -3.88 11.32
C CYS A 372 10.42 -2.57 10.79
N VAL A 373 9.87 -1.41 11.18
CA VAL A 373 10.37 -0.09 10.80
C VAL A 373 10.70 0.79 12.00
N SER A 374 10.34 0.39 13.20
CA SER A 374 10.31 1.25 14.40
C SER A 374 11.68 1.77 14.82
N ILE A 375 12.76 1.00 14.64
CA ILE A 375 14.14 1.43 14.92
C ILE A 375 14.66 2.31 13.78
N SER A 376 14.42 1.90 12.54
CA SER A 376 14.81 2.68 11.35
C SER A 376 14.21 4.07 11.34
N LEU A 377 12.96 4.20 11.79
CA LEU A 377 12.29 5.50 11.89
C LEU A 377 12.92 6.44 12.94
N GLU A 378 13.69 5.98 13.93
CA GLU A 378 14.46 6.87 14.81
C GLU A 378 15.44 7.72 13.99
N GLY A 379 16.01 7.14 12.93
CA GLY A 379 16.90 7.84 12.02
C GLY A 379 18.05 8.54 12.74
N LYS A 380 18.29 9.80 12.39
CA LYS A 380 19.34 10.61 13.00
C LYS A 380 19.16 10.86 14.51
N ASN A 381 17.96 10.66 15.05
CA ASN A 381 17.66 10.88 16.48
C ASN A 381 17.89 9.63 17.35
N LEU A 382 18.39 8.53 16.77
CA LEU A 382 18.65 7.27 17.52
C LEU A 382 19.62 7.49 18.69
N TRP A 383 20.58 8.43 18.56
CA TRP A 383 21.51 8.76 19.59
C TRP A 383 20.85 9.22 20.91
N ILE A 384 19.65 9.85 20.84
CA ILE A 384 18.91 10.29 22.03
C ILE A 384 18.51 9.08 22.88
N LEU A 385 18.06 7.98 22.25
CA LEU A 385 17.72 6.75 22.96
C LEU A 385 18.96 6.06 23.53
N LYS A 386 20.09 6.13 22.82
CA LYS A 386 21.35 5.52 23.28
C LYS A 386 22.01 6.28 24.42
N SER A 387 21.87 7.61 24.46
CA SER A 387 22.40 8.45 25.55
C SER A 387 21.51 8.50 26.80
N SER A 388 20.27 8.04 26.69
CA SER A 388 19.32 8.01 27.81
C SER A 388 19.67 6.87 28.78
N PRO A 389 19.48 7.05 30.10
CA PRO A 389 19.70 5.99 31.11
C PRO A 389 18.53 4.99 31.13
N ILE A 390 18.25 4.37 29.98
CA ILE A 390 17.13 3.44 29.79
C ILE A 390 17.70 2.12 29.26
N GLU A 391 17.23 1.01 29.82
CA GLU A 391 17.62 -0.30 29.31
C GLU A 391 17.14 -0.52 27.86
N GLU A 392 17.98 -1.07 27.01
CA GLU A 392 17.66 -1.34 25.60
C GLU A 392 16.41 -2.26 25.48
N MET A 393 16.26 -3.18 26.41
CA MET A 393 15.08 -4.05 26.44
C MET A 393 13.78 -3.29 26.69
N ASP A 394 13.79 -2.19 27.44
CA ASP A 394 12.60 -1.36 27.64
C ASP A 394 12.24 -0.56 26.37
N ILE A 395 13.25 -0.18 25.58
CA ILE A 395 13.05 0.38 24.24
C ILE A 395 12.35 -0.64 23.32
N PHE A 396 12.84 -1.89 23.32
CA PHE A 396 12.23 -2.96 22.50
C PHE A 396 10.82 -3.31 22.96
N LYS A 397 10.60 -3.46 24.28
CA LYS A 397 9.28 -3.72 24.87
C LYS A 397 8.26 -2.65 24.47
N SER A 398 8.64 -1.38 24.52
CA SER A 398 7.73 -0.28 24.14
C SER A 398 7.27 -0.36 22.69
N LYS A 399 8.17 -0.75 21.77
CA LYS A 399 7.88 -0.92 20.34
C LYS A 399 7.04 -2.17 20.07
N ILE A 400 7.32 -3.28 20.77
CA ILE A 400 6.51 -4.51 20.71
C ILE A 400 5.10 -4.23 21.25
N LEU A 401 4.98 -3.53 22.39
CA LEU A 401 3.69 -3.20 22.99
C LEU A 401 2.83 -2.34 22.06
N LEU A 402 3.40 -1.40 21.32
CA LEU A 402 2.63 -0.64 20.34
C LEU A 402 2.00 -1.58 19.29
N ASN A 403 2.77 -2.52 18.75
CA ASN A 403 2.25 -3.48 17.78
C ASN A 403 1.13 -4.35 18.38
N ILE A 404 1.33 -4.86 19.57
CA ILE A 404 0.37 -5.69 20.31
C ILE A 404 -0.94 -4.94 20.56
N ILE A 405 -0.88 -3.69 21.04
CA ILE A 405 -2.06 -2.86 21.32
C ILE A 405 -2.86 -2.56 20.03
N LEU A 406 -2.20 -2.46 18.90
CA LEU A 406 -2.88 -2.25 17.62
C LEU A 406 -3.47 -3.53 17.05
N THR A 407 -2.78 -4.67 17.18
CA THR A 407 -3.16 -5.91 16.48
C THR A 407 -4.13 -6.77 17.29
N ILE A 408 -3.84 -7.06 18.55
CA ILE A 408 -4.62 -8.03 19.34
C ILE A 408 -6.08 -7.62 19.52
N PRO A 409 -6.44 -6.41 19.98
CA PRO A 409 -7.84 -6.07 20.22
C PRO A 409 -8.69 -6.16 18.96
N ILE A 410 -8.17 -5.65 17.85
CA ILE A 410 -8.89 -5.63 16.58
C ILE A 410 -9.09 -7.06 16.05
N SER A 411 -8.03 -7.88 16.06
CA SER A 411 -8.11 -9.26 15.56
C SER A 411 -9.02 -10.13 16.42
N VAL A 412 -8.93 -10.01 17.75
CA VAL A 412 -9.75 -10.80 18.67
C VAL A 412 -11.23 -10.42 18.54
N ILE A 413 -11.57 -9.12 18.55
CA ILE A 413 -12.95 -8.65 18.40
C ILE A 413 -13.51 -9.09 17.03
N SER A 414 -12.75 -8.92 15.96
CA SER A 414 -13.16 -9.35 14.62
C SER A 414 -13.41 -10.85 14.55
N PHE A 415 -12.50 -11.66 15.10
CA PHE A 415 -12.65 -13.11 15.08
C PHE A 415 -13.80 -13.61 15.96
N ILE A 416 -14.02 -13.01 17.13
CA ILE A 416 -15.18 -13.31 17.99
C ILE A 416 -16.49 -13.02 17.24
N ALA A 417 -16.58 -11.87 16.57
CA ALA A 417 -17.77 -11.52 15.78
C ALA A 417 -18.04 -12.52 14.64
N LEU A 418 -16.97 -12.97 13.95
CA LEU A 418 -17.06 -14.00 12.92
C LEU A 418 -17.47 -15.37 13.50
N SER A 419 -16.92 -15.74 14.65
CA SER A 419 -17.22 -16.98 15.35
C SER A 419 -18.70 -17.09 15.72
N PHE A 420 -19.30 -16.01 16.23
CA PHE A 420 -20.74 -15.96 16.51
C PHE A 420 -21.61 -16.03 15.24
N LYS A 421 -21.18 -15.40 14.15
CA LYS A 421 -21.95 -15.38 12.89
C LYS A 421 -21.90 -16.72 12.15
N LEU A 422 -20.80 -17.44 12.27
CA LEU A 422 -20.51 -18.67 11.54
C LEU A 422 -20.65 -19.93 12.42
N ASP A 423 -21.16 -19.79 13.63
CA ASP A 423 -21.45 -20.86 14.60
C ASP A 423 -20.25 -21.79 14.89
N PHE A 424 -19.06 -21.20 15.08
CA PHE A 424 -17.87 -21.98 15.44
C PHE A 424 -17.93 -22.49 16.87
N ALA A 425 -17.43 -23.71 17.08
CA ALA A 425 -17.37 -24.30 18.42
C ALA A 425 -16.52 -23.44 19.38
N LEU A 426 -17.00 -23.25 20.60
CA LEU A 426 -16.32 -22.42 21.61
C LEU A 426 -14.87 -22.85 21.85
N LYS A 427 -14.59 -24.17 21.90
CA LYS A 427 -13.23 -24.71 22.05
C LYS A 427 -12.30 -24.23 20.93
N THR A 428 -12.73 -24.33 19.71
CA THR A 428 -11.97 -23.91 18.50
C THR A 428 -11.75 -22.39 18.50
N THR A 429 -12.79 -21.62 18.87
CA THR A 429 -12.70 -20.16 18.98
C THR A 429 -11.64 -19.73 20.00
N VAL A 430 -11.60 -20.36 21.17
CA VAL A 430 -10.59 -20.05 22.22
C VAL A 430 -9.18 -20.39 21.73
N LEU A 431 -8.97 -21.53 21.07
CA LEU A 431 -7.66 -21.90 20.52
C LEU A 431 -7.19 -20.89 19.47
N ILE A 432 -8.08 -20.44 18.59
CA ILE A 432 -7.73 -19.45 17.57
C ILE A 432 -7.41 -18.09 18.21
N ILE A 433 -8.09 -17.69 19.28
CA ILE A 433 -7.74 -16.46 20.02
C ILE A 433 -6.33 -16.58 20.61
N VAL A 434 -5.96 -17.74 21.14
CA VAL A 434 -4.58 -17.99 21.63
C VAL A 434 -3.58 -17.90 20.49
N ALA A 435 -3.88 -18.51 19.33
CA ALA A 435 -3.04 -18.42 18.14
C ALA A 435 -2.83 -16.97 17.67
N ILE A 436 -3.89 -16.14 17.65
CA ILE A 436 -3.84 -14.72 17.31
C ILE A 436 -2.87 -13.98 18.26
N ILE A 437 -2.98 -14.19 19.56
CA ILE A 437 -2.15 -13.53 20.58
C ILE A 437 -0.68 -13.95 20.42
N LEU A 438 -0.42 -15.23 20.32
CA LEU A 438 0.95 -15.76 20.17
C LEU A 438 1.60 -15.31 18.87
N LEU A 439 0.89 -15.34 17.75
CA LEU A 439 1.40 -14.90 16.46
C LEU A 439 1.63 -13.38 16.42
N ALA A 440 0.81 -12.58 17.10
CA ALA A 440 1.03 -11.14 17.22
C ALA A 440 2.34 -10.82 17.95
N ILE A 441 2.62 -11.52 19.05
CA ILE A 441 3.86 -11.38 19.83
C ILE A 441 5.07 -11.87 19.02
N PHE A 442 4.94 -13.02 18.35
CA PHE A 442 5.97 -13.59 17.48
C PHE A 442 6.36 -12.63 16.36
N SER A 443 5.37 -12.17 15.59
CA SER A 443 5.57 -11.25 14.47
C SER A 443 6.18 -9.91 14.92
N ALA A 444 5.74 -9.37 16.06
CA ALA A 444 6.28 -8.13 16.63
C ALA A 444 7.75 -8.29 17.03
N THR A 445 8.09 -9.40 17.69
CA THR A 445 9.47 -9.67 18.15
C THR A 445 10.40 -9.93 16.96
N LEU A 446 9.94 -10.72 15.99
CA LEU A 446 10.66 -11.00 14.74
C LEU A 446 10.92 -9.70 13.96
N GLY A 447 9.91 -8.81 13.87
CA GLY A 447 10.04 -7.54 13.18
C GLY A 447 11.14 -6.65 13.75
N ILE A 448 11.29 -6.55 15.07
CA ILE A 448 12.40 -5.81 15.69
C ILE A 448 13.75 -6.42 15.34
N ILE A 449 13.89 -7.74 15.44
CA ILE A 449 15.16 -8.42 15.14
C ILE A 449 15.55 -8.15 13.69
N ILE A 450 14.62 -8.27 12.76
CA ILE A 450 14.89 -8.00 11.33
C ILE A 450 15.21 -6.52 11.11
N ASN A 451 14.56 -5.61 11.83
CA ASN A 451 14.85 -4.18 11.71
C ASN A 451 16.23 -3.81 12.29
N LEU A 452 16.72 -4.53 13.31
CA LEU A 452 18.10 -4.41 13.81
C LEU A 452 19.12 -4.96 12.82
N LEU A 453 18.80 -6.05 12.09
CA LEU A 453 19.67 -6.63 11.07
C LEU A 453 19.77 -5.75 9.81
N TYR A 454 18.68 -5.12 9.42
CA TYR A 454 18.56 -4.30 8.19
C TYR A 454 18.05 -2.90 8.50
N PRO A 455 18.75 -2.12 9.34
CA PRO A 455 18.33 -0.77 9.69
C PRO A 455 18.52 0.18 8.52
N LYS A 456 17.60 1.15 8.38
CA LYS A 456 17.71 2.26 7.44
C LYS A 456 17.59 3.57 8.22
N LEU A 457 18.73 4.05 8.73
CA LEU A 457 18.78 5.24 9.60
C LEU A 457 18.85 6.56 8.80
N GLU A 458 19.38 6.52 7.58
CA GLU A 458 19.43 7.67 6.70
C GLU A 458 18.29 7.63 5.68
N PHE A 459 17.40 8.60 5.76
CA PHE A 459 16.26 8.75 4.85
C PHE A 459 15.79 10.20 4.78
N THR A 460 15.29 10.59 3.62
CA THR A 460 14.72 11.93 3.38
C THR A 460 13.21 11.96 3.65
N SER A 461 12.53 10.83 3.57
CA SER A 461 11.10 10.70 3.83
C SER A 461 10.75 9.38 4.48
N ASP A 462 9.70 9.35 5.32
CA ASP A 462 9.21 8.14 5.98
C ASP A 462 8.78 7.05 4.98
N VAL A 463 8.38 7.46 3.75
CA VAL A 463 8.05 6.55 2.64
C VAL A 463 9.19 5.58 2.33
N ALA A 464 10.43 6.10 2.35
CA ALA A 464 11.61 5.32 2.03
C ALA A 464 11.90 4.21 3.06
N VAL A 465 11.48 4.39 4.31
CA VAL A 465 11.61 3.40 5.38
C VAL A 465 10.43 2.45 5.38
N VAL A 466 9.22 2.99 5.37
CA VAL A 466 7.98 2.23 5.60
C VAL A 466 7.55 1.40 4.39
N LYS A 467 7.75 1.91 3.16
CA LYS A 467 7.39 1.19 1.92
C LYS A 467 8.55 0.45 1.26
N ARG A 468 9.76 1.02 1.35
CA ARG A 468 10.94 0.54 0.61
C ARG A 468 12.05 0.03 1.53
N GLY A 469 11.77 -0.15 2.81
CA GLY A 469 12.71 -0.73 3.77
C GLY A 469 12.87 -2.23 3.52
N ALA A 470 14.12 -2.71 3.41
CA ALA A 470 14.39 -4.15 3.29
C ALA A 470 13.80 -4.93 4.47
N SER A 471 13.84 -4.34 5.68
CA SER A 471 13.27 -4.94 6.89
C SER A 471 11.77 -5.24 6.77
N VAL A 472 11.01 -4.41 6.05
CA VAL A 472 9.55 -4.64 5.84
C VAL A 472 9.32 -5.89 5.00
N ILE A 473 9.97 -5.96 3.84
CA ILE A 473 9.81 -7.09 2.89
C ILE A 473 10.28 -8.39 3.54
N ILE A 474 11.46 -8.38 4.19
CA ILE A 474 12.00 -9.57 4.84
C ILE A 474 11.09 -10.02 5.98
N THR A 475 10.52 -9.10 6.78
CA THR A 475 9.59 -9.46 7.86
C THR A 475 8.31 -10.09 7.31
N MET A 476 7.74 -9.53 6.24
CA MET A 476 6.55 -10.09 5.59
C MET A 476 6.81 -11.51 5.05
N ILE A 477 7.91 -11.69 4.32
CA ILE A 477 8.29 -13.01 3.78
C ILE A 477 8.57 -14.00 4.92
N SER A 478 9.29 -13.61 5.97
CA SER A 478 9.60 -14.49 7.10
C SER A 478 8.34 -14.92 7.84
N ASN A 479 7.38 -14.02 8.07
CA ASN A 479 6.10 -14.36 8.68
C ASN A 479 5.27 -15.29 7.77
N ALA A 480 5.24 -15.03 6.45
CA ALA A 480 4.53 -15.88 5.49
C ALA A 480 5.15 -17.28 5.43
N LEU A 481 6.48 -17.38 5.38
CA LEU A 481 7.19 -18.68 5.43
C LEU A 481 6.93 -19.41 6.75
N TYR A 482 6.86 -18.70 7.87
CA TYR A 482 6.51 -19.30 9.15
C TYR A 482 5.10 -19.92 9.15
N LEU A 483 4.08 -19.21 8.64
CA LEU A 483 2.74 -19.78 8.49
C LEU A 483 2.72 -20.96 7.51
N ALA A 484 3.41 -20.84 6.38
CA ALA A 484 3.52 -21.94 5.42
C ALA A 484 4.18 -23.17 6.04
N ALA A 485 5.19 -22.99 6.91
CA ALA A 485 5.83 -24.08 7.64
C ALA A 485 4.86 -24.77 8.62
N LEU A 486 4.05 -24.00 9.36
CA LEU A 486 3.01 -24.55 10.24
C LEU A 486 1.96 -25.36 9.45
N CYS A 487 1.49 -24.82 8.31
CA CYS A 487 0.58 -25.58 7.42
C CYS A 487 1.26 -26.83 6.86
N GLY A 488 2.54 -26.74 6.48
CA GLY A 488 3.35 -27.87 6.01
C GLY A 488 3.48 -28.99 7.06
N ILE A 489 3.67 -28.64 8.33
CA ILE A 489 3.69 -29.60 9.44
C ILE A 489 2.34 -30.33 9.52
N GLY A 490 1.22 -29.58 9.50
CA GLY A 490 -0.12 -30.18 9.50
C GLY A 490 -0.34 -31.16 8.36
N TYR A 491 0.13 -30.82 7.16
CA TYR A 491 0.01 -31.66 5.97
C TYR A 491 0.89 -32.93 6.06
N ILE A 492 2.16 -32.80 6.45
CA ILE A 492 3.12 -33.91 6.53
C ILE A 492 2.67 -34.92 7.60
N PHE A 493 2.21 -34.47 8.76
CA PHE A 493 1.75 -35.32 9.85
C PHE A 493 0.30 -35.76 9.70
N LYS A 494 -0.37 -35.41 8.60
CA LYS A 494 -1.77 -35.76 8.29
C LYS A 494 -2.72 -35.44 9.44
N ILE A 495 -2.58 -34.26 10.06
CA ILE A 495 -3.41 -33.84 11.20
C ILE A 495 -4.77 -33.42 10.67
N ASN A 496 -5.78 -34.30 10.79
CA ASN A 496 -7.13 -34.03 10.32
C ASN A 496 -7.99 -33.28 11.36
N ASP A 497 -7.68 -33.40 12.65
CA ASP A 497 -8.36 -32.64 13.70
C ASP A 497 -7.79 -31.21 13.79
N ILE A 498 -8.64 -30.23 13.47
CA ILE A 498 -8.27 -28.81 13.48
C ILE A 498 -7.86 -28.33 14.88
N ASN A 499 -8.49 -28.86 15.95
CA ASN A 499 -8.14 -28.45 17.31
C ASN A 499 -6.74 -28.95 17.69
N LEU A 500 -6.40 -30.18 17.28
CA LEU A 500 -5.05 -30.73 17.48
C LEU A 500 -4.01 -29.92 16.69
N PHE A 501 -4.32 -29.55 15.45
CA PHE A 501 -3.48 -28.70 14.62
C PHE A 501 -3.21 -27.34 15.27
N LEU A 502 -4.26 -26.69 15.80
CA LEU A 502 -4.14 -25.40 16.50
C LEU A 502 -3.28 -25.53 17.76
N ILE A 503 -3.50 -26.56 18.59
CA ILE A 503 -2.70 -26.78 19.81
C ILE A 503 -1.21 -26.95 19.46
N ILE A 504 -0.89 -27.77 18.47
CA ILE A 504 0.51 -27.97 18.04
C ILE A 504 1.10 -26.66 17.52
N GLY A 505 0.34 -25.93 16.67
CA GLY A 505 0.75 -24.63 16.16
C GLY A 505 1.01 -23.61 17.28
N ASP A 506 0.15 -23.57 18.28
CA ASP A 506 0.27 -22.67 19.43
C ASP A 506 1.51 -23.00 20.26
N VAL A 507 1.79 -24.28 20.52
CA VAL A 507 2.99 -24.71 21.23
C VAL A 507 4.26 -24.35 20.47
N ILE A 508 4.31 -24.60 19.15
CA ILE A 508 5.46 -24.24 18.31
C ILE A 508 5.65 -22.72 18.31
N THR A 509 4.56 -21.95 18.19
CA THR A 509 4.63 -20.49 18.20
C THR A 509 5.09 -19.94 19.56
N LEU A 510 4.64 -20.53 20.66
CA LEU A 510 5.08 -20.17 22.00
C LEU A 510 6.60 -20.41 22.17
N ILE A 511 7.10 -21.57 21.77
CA ILE A 511 8.54 -21.88 21.77
C ILE A 511 9.29 -20.85 20.89
N GLY A 512 8.77 -20.54 19.70
CA GLY A 512 9.33 -19.53 18.81
C GLY A 512 9.42 -18.14 19.46
N VAL A 513 8.40 -17.72 20.20
CA VAL A 513 8.39 -16.45 20.95
C VAL A 513 9.52 -16.43 22.00
N PHE A 514 9.67 -17.51 22.79
CA PHE A 514 10.73 -17.60 23.79
C PHE A 514 12.12 -17.54 23.16
N LEU A 515 12.34 -18.25 22.06
CA LEU A 515 13.61 -18.23 21.33
C LEU A 515 13.93 -16.84 20.78
N LEU A 516 12.98 -16.18 20.11
CA LEU A 516 13.15 -14.83 19.59
C LEU A 516 13.41 -13.80 20.70
N TYR A 517 12.72 -13.92 21.83
CA TYR A 517 12.95 -13.06 22.97
C TYR A 517 14.35 -13.24 23.56
N GLY A 518 14.85 -14.48 23.66
CA GLY A 518 16.23 -14.79 24.05
C GLY A 518 17.27 -14.19 23.09
N ILE A 519 17.02 -14.29 21.78
CA ILE A 519 17.89 -13.68 20.75
C ILE A 519 17.86 -12.14 20.88
N LEU A 520 16.70 -11.55 21.11
CA LEU A 520 16.56 -10.11 21.27
C LEU A 520 17.34 -9.61 22.50
N LYS A 521 17.24 -10.33 23.64
CA LYS A 521 17.93 -9.99 24.88
C LYS A 521 19.46 -10.07 24.77
N THR A 522 19.99 -11.00 23.99
CA THR A 522 21.43 -11.22 23.85
C THR A 522 22.01 -10.51 22.63
N LYS A 523 21.67 -10.97 21.44
CA LYS A 523 22.19 -10.43 20.18
C LYS A 523 21.56 -9.09 19.80
N GLY A 524 20.26 -8.93 20.04
CA GLY A 524 19.53 -7.69 19.71
C GLY A 524 20.09 -6.47 20.44
N VAL A 525 20.37 -6.59 21.74
CA VAL A 525 20.98 -5.53 22.54
C VAL A 525 22.37 -5.15 22.00
N LYS A 526 23.21 -6.15 21.67
CA LYS A 526 24.54 -5.88 21.07
C LYS A 526 24.42 -5.18 19.72
N MET A 527 23.47 -5.61 18.88
CA MET A 527 23.23 -4.99 17.57
C MET A 527 22.78 -3.55 17.72
N PHE A 528 21.87 -3.26 18.64
CA PHE A 528 21.38 -1.90 18.89
C PHE A 528 22.50 -0.95 19.38
N ARG A 529 23.39 -1.41 20.23
CA ARG A 529 24.56 -0.64 20.69
C ARG A 529 25.51 -0.30 19.54
N ASN A 530 25.63 -1.17 18.56
CA ASN A 530 26.54 -0.99 17.42
C ASN A 530 25.95 -0.21 16.25
N LEU A 531 24.64 0.14 16.28
CA LEU A 531 24.02 1.05 15.31
C LEU A 531 24.52 2.48 15.49
#